data_ca297261c35359a003395851b8a06b22
#
_entry.id   ca297261c35359a003395851b8a06b22
#
_cell.length_a   1.000
_cell.length_b   1.000
_cell.length_c   1.000
_cell.angle_alpha   90.00
_cell.angle_beta   90.00
_cell.angle_gamma   90.00
#
_symmetry.space_group_name_H-M   'P 1'
#
loop_
_entity.id
_entity.type
_entity.pdbx_description
1 polymer ?
#
loop_
_entity_poly.entity_id
_entity_poly.type
_entity_poly.pdbx_seq_one_letter_code
_entity_poly.pdbx_strand_id
1 'polypeptide(L)'
;PGAPVIYLTPRGRVLDQALVRELAAGPGLVLLCGRYEGVDQRVIESRGMLELSVGDVVLSGGEVAALLLLDACVRLLPGVMGAAASAVEESHGPEGLLEYPHYTRPAEWQGRTVPEVLLSGHHAEVARWRRARAEDTTRARRPDLWAKHLARHAEPDAGRAGRQDAPAQAAPHWRADSRPRAIPPSGDLL
;
A
#
# COMPACT_ATOMS: atom_id res chain seq x y z
N PRO A 1 -23.15 0.51 2.31
CA PRO A 1 -22.28 0.80 1.18
C PRO A 1 -21.69 -0.52 0.68
N GLY A 2 -21.87 -0.81 -0.63
CA GLY A 2 -21.34 -2.03 -1.24
C GLY A 2 -19.81 -1.98 -1.33
N ALA A 3 -19.19 -3.15 -1.55
CA ALA A 3 -17.76 -3.24 -1.81
C ALA A 3 -17.42 -2.48 -3.11
N PRO A 4 -16.31 -1.70 -3.15
CA PRO A 4 -15.89 -1.01 -4.36
C PRO A 4 -15.55 -2.01 -5.46
N VAL A 5 -15.90 -1.66 -6.71
CA VAL A 5 -15.47 -2.39 -7.90
C VAL A 5 -14.15 -1.80 -8.38
N ILE A 6 -13.11 -2.62 -8.41
CA ILE A 6 -11.77 -2.24 -8.84
C ILE A 6 -11.47 -2.89 -10.19
N TYR A 7 -11.22 -2.06 -11.20
CA TYR A 7 -10.74 -2.51 -12.50
C TYR A 7 -9.22 -2.42 -12.54
N LEU A 8 -8.57 -3.57 -12.75
CA LEU A 8 -7.12 -3.69 -12.80
C LEU A 8 -6.60 -3.35 -14.19
N THR A 9 -5.91 -2.23 -14.31
CA THR A 9 -5.45 -1.67 -15.58
C THR A 9 -4.17 -0.84 -15.38
N PRO A 10 -3.21 -0.85 -16.31
CA PRO A 10 -2.01 -0.01 -16.24
C PRO A 10 -2.31 1.51 -16.21
N ARG A 11 -3.49 1.93 -16.65
CA ARG A 11 -3.90 3.35 -16.63
C ARG A 11 -4.36 3.83 -15.26
N GLY A 12 -4.58 2.92 -14.32
CA GLY A 12 -5.15 3.22 -13.01
C GLY A 12 -4.18 3.92 -12.07
N ARG A 13 -4.71 4.36 -10.93
CA ARG A 13 -3.91 4.85 -9.81
C ARG A 13 -2.93 3.76 -9.37
N VAL A 14 -1.67 4.13 -9.20
CA VAL A 14 -0.63 3.18 -8.75
C VAL A 14 -0.91 2.73 -7.32
N LEU A 15 -0.88 1.42 -7.10
CA LEU A 15 -1.02 0.80 -5.79
C LEU A 15 0.18 1.15 -4.91
N ASP A 16 -0.11 1.72 -3.75
CA ASP A 16 0.85 1.94 -2.69
C ASP A 16 0.34 1.35 -1.36
N GLN A 17 1.21 1.27 -0.36
CA GLN A 17 0.85 0.69 0.93
C GLN A 17 -0.25 1.48 1.67
N ALA A 18 -0.40 2.78 1.40
CA ALA A 18 -1.47 3.58 1.98
C ALA A 18 -2.83 3.17 1.42
N LEU A 19 -2.91 3.00 0.09
CA LEU A 19 -4.12 2.50 -0.57
C LEU A 19 -4.45 1.06 -0.16
N VAL A 20 -3.44 0.19 -0.02
CA VAL A 20 -3.65 -1.18 0.50
C VAL A 20 -4.29 -1.16 1.89
N ARG A 21 -3.81 -0.33 2.81
CA ARG A 21 -4.40 -0.19 4.15
C ARG A 21 -5.84 0.33 4.09
N GLU A 22 -6.11 1.28 3.23
CA GLU A 22 -7.47 1.83 3.02
C GLU A 22 -8.43 0.75 2.52
N LEU A 23 -8.01 -0.02 1.53
CA LEU A 23 -8.81 -1.10 0.94
C LEU A 23 -9.02 -2.27 1.92
N ALA A 24 -7.99 -2.65 2.66
CA ALA A 24 -8.07 -3.71 3.68
C ALA A 24 -9.01 -3.36 4.85
N ALA A 25 -9.12 -2.07 5.20
CA ALA A 25 -10.04 -1.58 6.22
C ALA A 25 -11.50 -1.43 5.70
N GLY A 26 -11.74 -1.65 4.41
CA GLY A 26 -13.05 -1.52 3.77
C GLY A 26 -13.97 -2.73 3.96
N PRO A 27 -15.18 -2.69 3.38
CA PRO A 27 -16.18 -3.74 3.51
C PRO A 27 -15.91 -4.96 2.63
N GLY A 28 -14.82 -4.98 1.89
CA GLY A 28 -14.46 -5.99 0.89
C GLY A 28 -14.18 -5.35 -0.46
N LEU A 29 -13.82 -6.18 -1.46
CA LEU A 29 -13.44 -5.74 -2.80
C LEU A 29 -14.13 -6.61 -3.85
N VAL A 30 -14.53 -5.98 -4.97
CA VAL A 30 -14.92 -6.68 -6.20
C VAL A 30 -13.85 -6.37 -7.24
N LEU A 31 -13.14 -7.37 -7.73
CA LEU A 31 -12.03 -7.22 -8.67
C LEU A 31 -12.48 -7.58 -10.08
N LEU A 32 -12.35 -6.64 -11.02
CA LEU A 32 -12.58 -6.86 -12.43
C LEU A 32 -11.23 -7.09 -13.13
N CYS A 33 -11.02 -8.33 -13.58
CA CYS A 33 -9.83 -8.73 -14.32
C CYS A 33 -10.12 -8.62 -15.82
N GLY A 34 -9.67 -7.54 -16.43
CA GLY A 34 -9.79 -7.33 -17.87
C GLY A 34 -8.85 -8.23 -18.67
N ARG A 35 -9.25 -8.54 -19.89
CA ARG A 35 -8.45 -9.23 -20.92
C ARG A 35 -8.51 -8.46 -22.23
N TYR A 36 -7.65 -8.84 -23.17
CA TYR A 36 -7.57 -8.22 -24.51
C TYR A 36 -7.37 -6.70 -24.42
N GLU A 37 -8.17 -5.94 -25.15
CA GLU A 37 -8.09 -4.48 -25.26
C GLU A 37 -8.69 -3.74 -24.04
N GLY A 38 -9.27 -4.44 -23.09
CA GLY A 38 -9.81 -3.86 -21.85
C GLY A 38 -11.34 -3.77 -21.82
N VAL A 39 -11.85 -2.86 -21.00
CA VAL A 39 -13.28 -2.65 -20.74
C VAL A 39 -13.70 -1.30 -21.31
N ASP A 40 -14.92 -1.24 -21.84
CA ASP A 40 -15.51 0.01 -22.38
C ASP A 40 -15.52 1.09 -21.29
N GLN A 41 -14.96 2.25 -21.63
CA GLN A 41 -14.82 3.38 -20.73
C GLN A 41 -16.16 3.83 -20.14
N ARG A 42 -17.23 3.78 -20.91
CA ARG A 42 -18.60 4.12 -20.46
C ARG A 42 -19.10 3.21 -19.35
N VAL A 43 -18.69 1.94 -19.36
CA VAL A 43 -19.01 0.99 -18.29
C VAL A 43 -18.23 1.31 -17.01
N ILE A 44 -16.94 1.63 -17.13
CA ILE A 44 -16.10 2.03 -16.02
C ILE A 44 -16.69 3.25 -15.31
N GLU A 45 -17.01 4.30 -16.08
CA GLU A 45 -17.59 5.53 -15.57
C GLU A 45 -19.00 5.34 -14.98
N SER A 46 -19.89 4.64 -15.68
CA SER A 46 -21.27 4.42 -15.23
C SER A 46 -21.37 3.61 -13.96
N ARG A 47 -20.39 2.74 -13.69
CA ARG A 47 -20.29 1.92 -12.48
C ARG A 47 -19.43 2.52 -11.39
N GLY A 48 -18.80 3.68 -11.63
CA GLY A 48 -17.91 4.31 -10.67
C GLY A 48 -16.75 3.39 -10.25
N MET A 49 -16.18 2.66 -11.22
CA MET A 49 -15.10 1.72 -10.93
C MET A 49 -13.81 2.47 -10.56
N LEU A 50 -13.09 1.95 -9.58
CA LEU A 50 -11.74 2.42 -9.28
C LEU A 50 -10.75 1.74 -10.22
N GLU A 51 -10.10 2.51 -11.10
CA GLU A 51 -9.00 2.00 -11.93
C GLU A 51 -7.72 1.94 -11.10
N LEU A 52 -7.05 0.76 -11.07
CA LEU A 52 -5.88 0.50 -10.24
C LEU A 52 -4.79 -0.19 -11.04
N SER A 53 -3.56 0.35 -10.93
CA SER A 53 -2.33 -0.21 -11.50
C SER A 53 -1.46 -0.81 -10.41
N VAL A 54 -0.88 -1.98 -10.66
CA VAL A 54 0.12 -2.60 -9.77
C VAL A 54 1.56 -2.16 -10.06
N GLY A 55 1.75 -1.26 -11.02
CA GLY A 55 3.04 -0.70 -11.43
C GLY A 55 3.15 -0.54 -12.93
N ASP A 56 4.31 -0.08 -13.40
CA ASP A 56 4.59 0.23 -14.80
C ASP A 56 4.96 -1.05 -15.59
N VAL A 57 4.05 -2.02 -15.57
CA VAL A 57 4.18 -3.30 -16.27
C VAL A 57 2.90 -3.66 -16.98
N VAL A 58 3.01 -4.38 -18.10
CA VAL A 58 1.87 -4.94 -18.83
C VAL A 58 1.79 -6.44 -18.57
N LEU A 59 0.62 -6.91 -18.16
CA LEU A 59 0.32 -8.31 -17.90
C LEU A 59 -0.63 -8.85 -18.97
N SER A 60 -0.68 -10.17 -19.16
CA SER A 60 -1.59 -10.81 -20.10
C SER A 60 -3.07 -10.76 -19.69
N GLY A 61 -3.34 -10.36 -18.45
CA GLY A 61 -4.68 -10.21 -17.87
C GLY A 61 -4.60 -9.68 -16.44
N GLY A 62 -5.73 -9.31 -15.88
CA GLY A 62 -5.81 -8.70 -14.53
C GLY A 62 -5.64 -9.68 -13.38
N GLU A 63 -5.61 -11.00 -13.61
CA GLU A 63 -5.64 -12.01 -12.56
C GLU A 63 -4.42 -11.99 -11.66
N VAL A 64 -3.21 -11.80 -12.21
CA VAL A 64 -1.97 -11.72 -11.44
C VAL A 64 -1.97 -10.44 -10.59
N ALA A 65 -2.44 -9.33 -11.14
CA ALA A 65 -2.60 -8.07 -10.41
C ALA A 65 -3.64 -8.22 -9.27
N ALA A 66 -4.72 -8.99 -9.50
CA ALA A 66 -5.71 -9.29 -8.48
C ALA A 66 -5.10 -10.11 -7.32
N LEU A 67 -4.29 -11.12 -7.62
CA LEU A 67 -3.61 -11.92 -6.61
C LEU A 67 -2.64 -11.06 -5.77
N LEU A 68 -1.88 -10.16 -6.40
CA LEU A 68 -0.99 -9.23 -5.71
C LEU A 68 -1.79 -8.33 -4.75
N LEU A 69 -2.88 -7.74 -5.21
CA LEU A 69 -3.72 -6.88 -4.38
C LEU A 69 -4.35 -7.66 -3.22
N LEU A 70 -4.86 -8.88 -3.49
CA LEU A 70 -5.45 -9.74 -2.46
C LEU A 70 -4.42 -10.10 -1.39
N ASP A 71 -3.22 -10.53 -1.76
CA ASP A 71 -2.15 -10.85 -0.81
C ASP A 71 -1.81 -9.63 0.05
N ALA A 72 -1.59 -8.47 -0.59
CA ALA A 72 -1.26 -7.23 0.11
C ALA A 72 -2.34 -6.81 1.12
N CYS A 73 -3.64 -7.01 0.81
CA CYS A 73 -4.73 -6.68 1.70
C CYS A 73 -4.95 -7.74 2.80
N VAL A 74 -4.95 -9.03 2.43
CA VAL A 74 -5.27 -10.13 3.34
C VAL A 74 -4.26 -10.24 4.47
N ARG A 75 -2.96 -10.03 4.19
CA ARG A 75 -1.92 -10.02 5.24
C ARG A 75 -2.10 -8.94 6.31
N LEU A 76 -2.90 -7.90 6.04
CA LEU A 76 -3.22 -6.85 7.01
C LEU A 76 -4.44 -7.16 7.87
N LEU A 77 -5.18 -8.22 7.56
CA LEU A 77 -6.35 -8.61 8.34
C LEU A 77 -5.94 -9.17 9.72
N PRO A 78 -6.72 -8.90 10.77
CA PRO A 78 -6.44 -9.44 12.10
C PRO A 78 -6.32 -10.97 12.09
N GLY A 79 -5.27 -11.50 12.71
CA GLY A 79 -5.05 -12.94 12.85
C GLY A 79 -4.43 -13.64 11.64
N VAL A 80 -4.18 -12.97 10.53
CA VAL A 80 -3.52 -13.55 9.34
C VAL A 80 -2.01 -13.59 9.54
N MET A 81 -1.39 -12.49 9.98
CA MET A 81 0.03 -12.45 10.34
C MET A 81 0.21 -12.65 11.84
N GLY A 82 1.16 -13.53 12.23
CA GLY A 82 1.31 -14.01 13.59
C GLY A 82 1.73 -12.98 14.65
N ALA A 83 2.31 -11.85 14.26
CA ALA A 83 2.70 -10.78 15.19
C ALA A 83 2.36 -9.41 14.59
N ALA A 84 1.48 -8.66 15.25
CA ALA A 84 1.14 -7.29 14.86
C ALA A 84 2.36 -6.35 14.81
N ALA A 85 3.40 -6.65 15.61
CA ALA A 85 4.66 -5.89 15.62
C ALA A 85 5.48 -6.04 14.33
N SER A 86 5.38 -7.17 13.62
CA SER A 86 6.12 -7.39 12.36
C SER A 86 5.71 -6.42 11.27
N ALA A 87 4.43 -6.08 11.18
CA ALA A 87 3.91 -5.16 10.17
C ALA A 87 4.35 -3.69 10.38
N VAL A 88 4.89 -3.34 11.54
CA VAL A 88 5.31 -1.97 11.88
C VAL A 88 6.75 -1.70 11.41
N GLU A 89 7.62 -2.70 11.45
CA GLU A 89 9.05 -2.59 11.10
C GLU A 89 9.34 -2.89 9.61
N GLU A 90 8.35 -3.24 8.83
CA GLU A 90 8.49 -3.58 7.40
C GLU A 90 8.68 -2.34 6.51
N SER A 91 9.17 -2.57 5.28
CA SER A 91 9.21 -1.55 4.23
C SER A 91 7.85 -0.88 4.04
N HIS A 92 7.85 0.43 3.77
CA HIS A 92 6.63 1.24 3.62
C HIS A 92 5.77 1.34 4.90
N GLY A 93 6.39 1.14 6.07
CA GLY A 93 5.81 1.41 7.38
C GLY A 93 5.42 2.89 7.58
N PRO A 94 5.08 3.32 8.80
CA PRO A 94 4.65 4.70 9.08
C PRO A 94 5.66 5.78 8.64
N GLU A 95 6.95 5.49 8.73
CA GLU A 95 8.03 6.39 8.31
C GLU A 95 8.22 6.45 6.79
N GLY A 96 7.65 5.50 6.03
CA GLY A 96 7.76 5.42 4.57
C GLY A 96 9.14 4.98 4.07
N LEU A 97 9.98 4.45 4.94
CA LEU A 97 11.31 3.96 4.62
C LEU A 97 11.26 2.53 4.08
N LEU A 98 12.33 2.13 3.36
CA LEU A 98 12.63 0.73 3.12
C LEU A 98 13.21 0.11 4.38
N GLU A 99 13.07 -1.19 4.50
CA GLU A 99 13.60 -1.96 5.61
C GLU A 99 15.14 -2.00 5.60
N TYR A 100 15.71 -2.13 6.79
CA TYR A 100 17.15 -2.31 7.00
C TYR A 100 17.59 -3.73 6.58
N PRO A 101 18.90 -3.98 6.31
CA PRO A 101 19.39 -5.30 5.95
C PRO A 101 19.28 -6.28 7.11
N HIS A 102 18.77 -7.49 6.82
CA HIS A 102 18.65 -8.57 7.78
C HIS A 102 19.87 -9.48 7.77
N TYR A 103 20.19 -10.02 8.94
CA TYR A 103 21.24 -10.99 9.14
C TYR A 103 20.71 -12.21 9.89
N THR A 104 21.16 -13.39 9.48
CA THR A 104 20.80 -14.67 10.10
C THR A 104 22.05 -15.39 10.59
N ARG A 105 21.88 -16.53 11.25
CA ARG A 105 22.99 -17.43 11.60
C ARG A 105 23.54 -18.11 10.36
N PRO A 106 24.86 -18.41 10.32
CA PRO A 106 25.89 -18.19 11.35
C PRO A 106 26.34 -16.73 11.43
N ALA A 107 27.04 -16.32 12.52
CA ALA A 107 27.57 -14.97 12.69
C ALA A 107 28.62 -14.57 11.65
N GLU A 108 29.30 -15.57 11.06
CA GLU A 108 30.21 -15.41 9.93
C GLU A 108 29.82 -16.35 8.80
N TRP A 109 29.76 -15.84 7.58
CA TRP A 109 29.49 -16.60 6.37
C TRP A 109 30.43 -16.16 5.23
N GLN A 110 31.29 -17.05 4.76
CA GLN A 110 32.26 -16.78 3.69
C GLN A 110 33.10 -15.51 3.94
N GLY A 111 33.64 -15.35 5.16
CA GLY A 111 34.45 -14.21 5.54
C GLY A 111 33.68 -12.89 5.76
N ARG A 112 32.36 -12.94 5.72
CA ARG A 112 31.47 -11.78 6.00
C ARG A 112 30.83 -11.96 7.36
N THR A 113 31.00 -10.99 8.24
CA THR A 113 30.46 -11.02 9.61
C THR A 113 29.17 -10.22 9.75
N VAL A 114 28.32 -10.66 10.67
CA VAL A 114 27.22 -9.85 11.16
C VAL A 114 27.77 -8.63 11.89
N PRO A 115 27.22 -7.41 11.69
CA PRO A 115 27.62 -6.21 12.43
C PRO A 115 27.58 -6.44 13.95
N GLU A 116 28.66 -6.09 14.66
CA GLU A 116 28.82 -6.36 16.10
C GLU A 116 27.68 -5.74 16.94
N VAL A 117 27.17 -4.58 16.55
CA VAL A 117 26.03 -3.93 17.22
C VAL A 117 24.81 -4.82 17.31
N LEU A 118 24.57 -5.67 16.31
CA LEU A 118 23.43 -6.60 16.29
C LEU A 118 23.63 -7.81 17.23
N LEU A 119 24.86 -8.05 17.65
CA LEU A 119 25.24 -9.13 18.57
C LEU A 119 25.40 -8.62 20.03
N SER A 120 25.39 -7.30 20.23
CA SER A 120 25.71 -6.66 21.53
C SER A 120 24.62 -6.84 22.61
N GLY A 121 23.38 -7.13 22.23
CA GLY A 121 22.23 -7.14 23.15
C GLY A 121 21.75 -5.73 23.57
N HIS A 122 22.39 -4.66 23.12
CA HIS A 122 22.01 -3.27 23.44
C HIS A 122 20.85 -2.79 22.53
N HIS A 123 19.61 -3.06 22.95
CA HIS A 123 18.42 -2.80 22.12
C HIS A 123 18.34 -1.37 21.55
N ALA A 124 18.73 -0.36 22.35
CA ALA A 124 18.71 1.03 21.88
C ALA A 124 19.73 1.30 20.75
N GLU A 125 20.90 0.68 20.81
CA GLU A 125 21.93 0.81 19.76
C GLU A 125 21.54 0.01 18.52
N VAL A 126 20.97 -1.17 18.69
CA VAL A 126 20.41 -1.96 17.60
C VAL A 126 19.31 -1.18 16.88
N ALA A 127 18.38 -0.54 17.61
CA ALA A 127 17.32 0.27 17.01
C ALA A 127 17.88 1.48 16.24
N ARG A 128 18.87 2.19 16.78
CA ARG A 128 19.54 3.30 16.08
C ARG A 128 20.24 2.83 14.81
N TRP A 129 20.95 1.71 14.88
CA TRP A 129 21.62 1.13 13.72
C TRP A 129 20.61 0.73 12.62
N ARG A 130 19.52 0.05 12.98
CA ARG A 130 18.45 -0.35 12.06
C ARG A 130 17.87 0.87 11.34
N ARG A 131 17.53 1.92 12.10
CA ARG A 131 17.03 3.17 11.53
C ARG A 131 18.01 3.80 10.55
N ALA A 132 19.27 3.95 10.93
CA ALA A 132 20.30 4.51 10.05
C ALA A 132 20.44 3.70 8.76
N ARG A 133 20.42 2.37 8.83
CA ARG A 133 20.47 1.50 7.64
C ARG A 133 19.22 1.60 6.76
N ALA A 134 18.04 1.72 7.35
CA ALA A 134 16.79 1.96 6.62
C ALA A 134 16.83 3.30 5.85
N GLU A 135 17.31 4.36 6.49
CA GLU A 135 17.49 5.69 5.87
C GLU A 135 18.50 5.63 4.71
N ASP A 136 19.68 5.03 4.93
CA ASP A 136 20.71 4.87 3.90
C ASP A 136 20.20 4.04 2.70
N THR A 137 19.52 2.93 2.98
CA THR A 137 18.96 2.06 1.95
C THR A 137 17.90 2.80 1.13
N THR A 138 17.01 3.54 1.80
CA THR A 138 15.96 4.32 1.14
C THR A 138 16.56 5.42 0.28
N ARG A 139 17.51 6.18 0.83
CA ARG A 139 18.21 7.25 0.09
C ARG A 139 18.87 6.74 -1.17
N ALA A 140 19.53 5.58 -1.09
CA ALA A 140 20.29 5.02 -2.21
C ALA A 140 19.40 4.36 -3.26
N ARG A 141 18.33 3.66 -2.87
CA ARG A 141 17.53 2.82 -3.77
C ARG A 141 16.20 3.43 -4.19
N ARG A 142 15.63 4.30 -3.37
CA ARG A 142 14.32 4.93 -3.60
C ARG A 142 14.36 6.42 -3.25
N PRO A 143 15.06 7.24 -4.07
CA PRO A 143 15.14 8.69 -3.85
C PRO A 143 13.76 9.37 -3.75
N ASP A 144 12.77 8.86 -4.45
CA ASP A 144 11.38 9.31 -4.41
C ASP A 144 10.75 9.14 -3.02
N LEU A 145 10.97 7.99 -2.36
CA LEU A 145 10.52 7.74 -0.99
C LEU A 145 11.32 8.56 0.01
N TRP A 146 12.63 8.72 -0.21
CA TRP A 146 13.48 9.55 0.62
C TRP A 146 13.01 11.01 0.62
N ALA A 147 12.70 11.57 -0.54
CA ALA A 147 12.15 12.92 -0.64
C ALA A 147 10.83 13.07 0.13
N LYS A 148 9.93 12.08 0.04
CA LYS A 148 8.68 12.06 0.81
C LYS A 148 8.93 11.96 2.33
N HIS A 149 9.92 11.18 2.75
CA HIS A 149 10.31 11.05 4.16
C HIS A 149 10.82 12.39 4.70
N LEU A 150 11.73 13.05 3.98
CA LEU A 150 12.24 14.38 4.36
C LEU A 150 11.12 15.42 4.47
N ALA A 151 10.19 15.45 3.51
CA ALA A 151 9.08 16.39 3.52
C ALA A 151 8.19 16.22 4.77
N ARG A 152 7.94 14.98 5.22
CA ARG A 152 7.17 14.70 6.45
C ARG A 152 7.86 15.20 7.72
N HIS A 153 9.20 15.23 7.73
CA HIS A 153 10.00 15.67 8.88
C HIS A 153 10.45 17.15 8.79
N ALA A 154 10.27 17.79 7.62
CA ALA A 154 10.56 19.20 7.42
C ALA A 154 9.39 20.12 7.83
N GLU A 155 8.18 19.61 8.04
CA GLU A 155 7.09 20.40 8.61
C GLU A 155 7.41 20.69 10.08
N PRO A 156 7.58 21.97 10.47
CA PRO A 156 7.83 22.33 11.86
C PRO A 156 6.63 21.92 12.71
N ASP A 157 6.90 21.53 13.94
CA ASP A 157 6.00 21.04 15.02
C ASP A 157 4.83 22.03 15.37
N ALA A 158 4.11 22.51 14.35
CA ALA A 158 2.94 23.38 14.49
C ALA A 158 1.66 22.61 14.86
N GLY A 159 1.73 21.31 15.15
CA GLY A 159 0.55 20.46 15.31
C GLY A 159 0.46 19.62 16.57
N ARG A 160 1.36 19.77 17.56
CA ARG A 160 1.30 18.94 18.78
C ARG A 160 0.43 19.49 19.91
N ALA A 161 -0.03 20.73 19.77
CA ALA A 161 -1.04 21.33 20.68
C ALA A 161 -2.38 21.40 19.98
N GLY A 162 -3.20 20.33 20.05
CA GLY A 162 -4.60 20.43 19.62
C GLY A 162 -5.11 19.36 18.66
N ARG A 163 -4.68 18.12 18.73
CA ARG A 163 -5.40 17.01 18.08
C ARG A 163 -6.41 16.36 19.04
N GLN A 164 -7.34 17.17 19.49
CA GLN A 164 -8.70 16.74 19.73
C GLN A 164 -9.49 17.38 18.56
N ASP A 165 -10.20 16.56 17.80
CA ASP A 165 -11.03 16.96 16.65
C ASP A 165 -10.30 17.34 15.35
N ALA A 166 -9.54 16.40 14.77
CA ALA A 166 -9.28 16.44 13.32
C ALA A 166 -10.58 16.02 12.61
N PRO A 167 -11.13 16.84 11.68
CA PRO A 167 -12.26 16.40 10.86
C PRO A 167 -11.81 15.14 10.09
N ALA A 168 -12.69 14.14 10.07
CA ALA A 168 -12.49 12.91 9.31
C ALA A 168 -12.01 13.28 7.89
N GLN A 169 -10.87 12.74 7.49
CA GLN A 169 -10.33 12.93 6.13
C GLN A 169 -11.49 12.70 5.16
N ALA A 170 -11.66 13.61 4.19
CA ALA A 170 -12.73 13.54 3.21
C ALA A 170 -12.80 12.12 2.65
N ALA A 171 -13.96 11.50 2.77
CA ALA A 171 -14.17 10.14 2.30
C ALA A 171 -13.73 10.06 0.83
N PRO A 172 -12.98 9.03 0.43
CA PRO A 172 -12.57 8.89 -0.96
C PRO A 172 -13.79 8.98 -1.87
N HIS A 173 -13.65 9.59 -3.05
CA HIS A 173 -14.77 9.87 -3.96
C HIS A 173 -15.62 8.64 -4.29
N TRP A 174 -15.06 7.44 -4.23
CA TRP A 174 -15.80 6.17 -4.38
C TRP A 174 -16.71 5.83 -3.19
N ARG A 175 -16.51 6.47 -2.02
CA ARG A 175 -17.44 6.34 -0.87
C ARG A 175 -18.66 7.26 -0.98
N ALA A 176 -18.57 8.32 -1.78
CA ALA A 176 -19.61 9.34 -1.84
C ALA A 176 -20.77 8.98 -2.79
N ASP A 177 -20.58 8.09 -3.78
CA ASP A 177 -21.55 7.88 -4.87
C ASP A 177 -21.88 6.40 -5.15
N SER A 178 -22.02 5.59 -4.11
CA SER A 178 -22.40 4.17 -4.24
C SER A 178 -23.91 3.93 -4.28
N ARG A 179 -24.71 4.85 -4.83
CA ARG A 179 -26.08 4.51 -5.23
C ARG A 179 -26.04 3.93 -6.65
N PRO A 180 -26.51 2.68 -6.85
CA PRO A 180 -26.71 2.19 -8.20
C PRO A 180 -27.69 3.14 -8.90
N ARG A 181 -27.25 3.83 -9.95
CA ARG A 181 -28.17 4.51 -10.85
C ARG A 181 -29.09 3.43 -11.43
N ALA A 182 -30.39 3.62 -11.24
CA ALA A 182 -31.40 2.74 -11.79
C ALA A 182 -31.14 2.56 -13.30
N ILE A 183 -31.04 1.30 -13.74
CA ILE A 183 -30.97 0.95 -15.16
C ILE A 183 -32.30 1.38 -15.75
N PRO A 184 -32.34 2.26 -16.77
CA PRO A 184 -33.57 2.54 -17.48
C PRO A 184 -34.09 1.21 -18.07
N PRO A 185 -35.42 0.97 -18.10
CA PRO A 185 -35.98 -0.24 -18.70
C PRO A 185 -35.53 -0.31 -20.17
N SER A 186 -35.07 -1.50 -20.57
CA SER A 186 -34.68 -1.81 -21.93
C SER A 186 -35.91 -1.61 -22.85
N GLY A 187 -35.99 -0.42 -23.46
CA GLY A 187 -36.88 -0.18 -24.58
C GLY A 187 -36.21 -0.67 -25.84
N ASP A 188 -36.83 -1.66 -26.44
CA ASP A 188 -36.81 -2.09 -27.84
C ASP A 188 -35.53 -1.81 -28.67
N LEU A 189 -34.70 -2.83 -28.78
CA LEU A 189 -33.80 -3.01 -29.92
C LEU A 189 -34.56 -3.82 -30.98
N LEU A 190 -35.09 -3.14 -31.99
CA LEU A 190 -35.33 -3.68 -33.33
C LEU A 190 -34.13 -3.30 -34.20
#